data_38ef29bbd7bff8713b79de25f37784ee
#
_entry.id   38ef29bbd7bff8713b79de25f37784ee
#
_cell.length_a   1.000
_cell.length_b   1.000
_cell.length_c   1.000
_cell.angle_alpha   90.00
_cell.angle_beta   90.00
_cell.angle_gamma   90.00
#
_symmetry.space_group_name_H-M   'P 1'
#
loop_
_entity.id
_entity.type
_entity.pdbx_description
1 polymer ?
#
loop_
_entity_poly.entity_id
_entity_poly.type
_entity_poly.pdbx_seq_one_letter_code
_entity_poly.pdbx_strand_id
1 'polypeptide(L)'
;MAIENLITDHLDLWTAAVRPKSGAGRGASSKLELTGIKKLRELILGLAVRGKLVPQDPSDEPASVLLERIAVEKARLVKEGKIKKPKALPEIGEEEKPFELPAGWEFTRVGSIINRISNGFSG
;
A
#
# COMPACT_ATOMS: atom_id res chain seq x y z
N MET A 1 18.72 4.99 -14.97
CA MET A 1 18.60 5.94 -13.84
C MET A 1 17.78 5.27 -12.75
N ALA A 2 18.30 5.21 -11.53
CA ALA A 2 17.53 4.71 -10.40
C ALA A 2 16.37 5.67 -10.10
N ILE A 3 15.21 5.12 -9.70
CA ILE A 3 14.01 5.93 -9.38
C ILE A 3 14.29 6.93 -8.25
N GLU A 4 15.12 6.54 -7.29
CA GLU A 4 15.58 7.40 -6.20
C GLU A 4 16.22 8.69 -6.74
N ASN A 5 17.07 8.58 -7.77
CA ASN A 5 17.73 9.74 -8.37
C ASN A 5 16.74 10.65 -9.09
N LEU A 6 15.69 10.09 -9.71
CA LEU A 6 14.63 10.90 -10.32
C LEU A 6 13.93 11.78 -9.28
N ILE A 7 13.82 11.33 -8.05
CA ILE A 7 13.22 12.09 -6.95
C ILE A 7 14.23 13.08 -6.38
N THR A 8 15.40 12.60 -5.98
CA THR A 8 16.38 13.38 -5.22
C THR A 8 17.06 14.45 -6.04
N ASP A 9 17.41 14.15 -7.30
CA ASP A 9 18.12 15.09 -8.17
C ASP A 9 17.23 16.22 -8.72
N HIS A 10 15.91 16.11 -8.53
CA HIS A 10 14.92 17.07 -9.02
C HIS A 10 14.01 17.64 -7.92
N LEU A 11 14.46 17.60 -6.66
CA LEU A 11 13.68 18.14 -5.54
C LEU A 11 13.32 19.61 -5.70
N ASP A 12 14.21 20.38 -6.29
CA ASP A 12 13.99 21.79 -6.60
C ASP A 12 12.82 21.99 -7.58
N LEU A 13 12.72 21.15 -8.60
CA LEU A 13 11.61 21.18 -9.56
C LEU A 13 10.28 20.77 -8.91
N TRP A 14 10.31 19.72 -8.11
CA TRP A 14 9.12 19.25 -7.38
C TRP A 14 8.59 20.30 -6.39
N THR A 15 9.49 21.02 -5.71
CA THR A 15 9.13 22.02 -4.71
C THR A 15 8.73 23.37 -5.33
N ALA A 16 9.27 23.72 -6.51
CA ALA A 16 8.96 24.96 -7.19
C ALA A 16 7.64 24.97 -7.95
N ALA A 17 7.10 23.79 -8.32
CA ALA A 17 5.86 23.70 -9.08
C ALA A 17 4.64 24.06 -8.22
N VAL A 18 4.04 25.21 -8.50
CA VAL A 18 2.87 25.74 -7.79
C VAL A 18 1.75 26.09 -8.78
N ARG A 19 0.51 26.06 -8.30
CA ARG A 19 -0.68 26.42 -9.05
C ARG A 19 -1.57 27.33 -8.19
N PRO A 20 -2.23 28.36 -8.76
CA PRO A 20 -3.27 29.08 -8.03
C PRO A 20 -4.40 28.12 -7.64
N LYS A 21 -4.83 28.17 -6.39
CA LYS A 21 -5.98 27.42 -5.93
C LYS A 21 -7.24 28.02 -6.51
N SER A 22 -8.00 27.25 -7.30
CA SER A 22 -9.29 27.70 -7.80
C SER A 22 -10.30 27.78 -6.67
N GLY A 23 -10.64 28.99 -6.24
CA GLY A 23 -11.70 29.22 -5.25
C GLY A 23 -12.90 29.84 -5.98
N ALA A 24 -14.00 29.13 -6.03
CA ALA A 24 -15.30 29.72 -6.38
C ALA A 24 -15.88 30.38 -5.13
N GLY A 25 -15.66 31.70 -4.94
CA GLY A 25 -16.26 32.42 -3.84
C GLY A 25 -15.71 33.84 -3.66
N ARG A 26 -16.57 34.78 -3.22
CA ARG A 26 -16.18 36.13 -2.78
C ARG A 26 -15.20 36.01 -1.62
N GLY A 27 -13.98 36.50 -1.79
CA GLY A 27 -12.94 36.48 -0.77
C GLY A 27 -11.91 35.35 -0.94
N ALA A 28 -11.74 34.80 -2.15
CA ALA A 28 -10.66 33.89 -2.45
C ALA A 28 -9.31 34.59 -2.26
N SER A 29 -8.70 34.39 -1.08
CA SER A 29 -7.31 34.70 -0.87
C SER A 29 -6.52 33.84 -1.89
N SER A 30 -5.58 34.47 -2.61
CA SER A 30 -4.73 33.81 -3.60
C SER A 30 -3.77 32.81 -2.95
N LYS A 31 -4.33 31.72 -2.39
CA LYS A 31 -3.54 30.64 -1.85
C LYS A 31 -2.95 29.83 -3.00
N LEU A 32 -1.65 29.69 -2.99
CA LEU A 32 -0.94 28.80 -3.91
C LEU A 32 -1.12 27.35 -3.44
N GLU A 33 -1.38 26.44 -4.38
CA GLU A 33 -1.35 25.01 -4.15
C GLU A 33 0.04 24.48 -4.54
N LEU A 34 0.67 23.73 -3.63
CA LEU A 34 1.96 23.09 -3.86
C LEU A 34 1.77 21.84 -4.74
N THR A 35 1.50 22.07 -6.02
CA THR A 35 1.15 21.02 -7.00
C THR A 35 2.30 20.01 -7.16
N GLY A 36 3.54 20.49 -7.21
CA GLY A 36 4.72 19.64 -7.35
C GLY A 36 4.88 18.68 -6.18
N ILE A 37 4.76 19.17 -4.94
CA ILE A 37 4.82 18.35 -3.73
C ILE A 37 3.68 17.31 -3.70
N LYS A 38 2.48 17.72 -4.11
CA LYS A 38 1.34 16.79 -4.19
C LYS A 38 1.62 15.66 -5.19
N LYS A 39 2.10 15.99 -6.37
CA LYS A 39 2.46 15.02 -7.41
C LYS A 39 3.63 14.13 -7.01
N LEU A 40 4.64 14.67 -6.34
CA LEU A 40 5.75 13.89 -5.81
C LEU A 40 5.26 12.86 -4.78
N ARG A 41 4.37 13.25 -3.88
CA ARG A 41 3.76 12.34 -2.90
C ARG A 41 2.97 11.23 -3.58
N GLU A 42 2.14 11.57 -4.58
CA GLU A 42 1.38 10.60 -5.38
C GLU A 42 2.32 9.60 -6.07
N LEU A 43 3.43 10.08 -6.65
CA LEU A 43 4.44 9.25 -7.30
C LEU A 43 5.10 8.29 -6.30
N ILE A 44 5.57 8.79 -5.17
CA ILE A 44 6.24 7.97 -4.14
C ILE A 44 5.29 6.88 -3.64
N LEU A 45 4.06 7.23 -3.30
CA LEU A 45 3.06 6.26 -2.83
C LEU A 45 2.72 5.23 -3.91
N GLY A 46 2.55 5.67 -5.16
CA GLY A 46 2.27 4.78 -6.28
C GLY A 46 3.40 3.79 -6.55
N LEU A 47 4.64 4.22 -6.44
CA LEU A 47 5.82 3.35 -6.59
C LEU A 47 5.96 2.39 -5.41
N ALA A 48 5.74 2.87 -4.18
CA ALA A 48 5.81 2.06 -2.97
C ALA A 48 4.80 0.91 -3.00
N VAL A 49 3.54 1.21 -3.32
CA VAL A 49 2.45 0.20 -3.38
C VAL A 49 2.74 -0.87 -4.42
N ARG A 50 3.40 -0.52 -5.52
CA ARG A 50 3.77 -1.47 -6.59
C ARG A 50 5.10 -2.18 -6.35
N GLY A 51 5.78 -1.91 -5.23
CA GLY A 51 7.10 -2.45 -4.93
C GLY A 51 8.21 -1.96 -5.85
N LYS A 52 8.05 -0.77 -6.45
CA LYS A 52 9.00 -0.18 -7.41
C LYS A 52 9.79 1.00 -6.85
N LEU A 53 9.54 1.39 -5.60
CA LEU A 53 10.21 2.53 -4.99
C LEU A 53 11.67 2.23 -4.66
N VAL A 54 11.93 1.04 -4.15
CA VAL A 54 13.28 0.57 -3.82
C VAL A 54 13.55 -0.78 -4.51
N PRO A 55 14.81 -1.12 -4.79
CA PRO A 55 15.17 -2.45 -5.29
C PRO A 55 14.70 -3.55 -4.34
N GLN A 56 14.24 -4.67 -4.88
CA GLN A 56 13.89 -5.84 -4.09
C GLN A 56 15.16 -6.58 -3.68
N ASP A 57 15.23 -7.06 -2.44
CA ASP A 57 16.32 -7.91 -1.97
C ASP A 57 15.98 -9.38 -2.25
N PRO A 58 16.76 -10.09 -3.09
CA PRO A 58 16.51 -11.50 -3.38
C PRO A 58 16.64 -12.42 -2.15
N SER A 59 17.28 -11.95 -1.08
CA SER A 59 17.44 -12.70 0.18
C SER A 59 16.25 -12.56 1.12
N ASP A 60 15.34 -11.64 0.85
CA ASP A 60 14.10 -11.48 1.63
C ASP A 60 13.21 -12.72 1.48
N GLU A 61 12.59 -13.13 2.58
CA GLU A 61 11.63 -14.23 2.57
C GLU A 61 10.44 -13.90 1.66
N PRO A 62 10.11 -14.77 0.68
CA PRO A 62 8.92 -14.56 -0.14
C PRO A 62 7.63 -14.52 0.68
N ALA A 63 6.69 -13.66 0.29
CA ALA A 63 5.40 -13.52 0.96
C ALA A 63 4.60 -14.84 0.97
N SER A 64 4.77 -15.70 -0.04
CA SER A 64 4.16 -17.04 -0.09
C SER A 64 4.51 -17.89 1.13
N VAL A 65 5.78 -17.88 1.55
CA VAL A 65 6.25 -18.62 2.74
C VAL A 65 5.61 -18.06 4.00
N LEU A 66 5.53 -16.74 4.14
CA LEU A 66 4.85 -16.09 5.26
C LEU A 66 3.36 -16.45 5.29
N LEU A 67 2.68 -16.43 4.14
CA LEU A 67 1.26 -16.78 4.04
C LEU A 67 1.00 -18.23 4.43
N GLU A 68 1.88 -19.15 4.03
CA GLU A 68 1.80 -20.57 4.47
C GLU A 68 1.93 -20.71 5.98
N ARG A 69 2.90 -20.02 6.60
CA ARG A 69 3.04 -20.02 8.07
C ARG A 69 1.81 -19.45 8.77
N ILE A 70 1.24 -18.36 8.23
CA ILE A 70 -0.01 -17.79 8.77
C ILE A 70 -1.15 -18.80 8.68
N ALA A 71 -1.28 -19.49 7.55
CA ALA A 71 -2.33 -20.51 7.36
C ALA A 71 -2.19 -21.68 8.35
N VAL A 72 -0.97 -22.17 8.57
CA VAL A 72 -0.67 -23.23 9.54
C VAL A 72 -1.01 -22.76 10.97
N GLU A 73 -0.59 -21.56 11.33
CA GLU A 73 -0.87 -20.99 12.65
C GLU A 73 -2.38 -20.81 12.89
N LYS A 74 -3.11 -20.31 11.90
CA LYS A 74 -4.58 -20.19 11.99
C LYS A 74 -5.24 -21.56 12.16
N ALA A 75 -4.81 -22.56 11.41
CA ALA A 75 -5.33 -23.92 11.56
C ALA A 75 -5.08 -24.47 12.97
N ARG A 76 -3.91 -24.20 13.54
CA ARG A 76 -3.58 -24.56 14.94
C ARG A 76 -4.51 -23.85 15.92
N LEU A 77 -4.71 -22.54 15.79
CA LEU A 77 -5.58 -21.76 16.67
C LEU A 77 -7.06 -22.20 16.59
N VAL A 78 -7.53 -22.59 15.40
CA VAL A 78 -8.87 -23.17 15.25
C VAL A 78 -8.97 -24.50 15.96
N LYS A 79 -7.97 -25.38 15.80
CA LYS A 79 -7.93 -26.70 16.48
C LYS A 79 -7.90 -26.57 18.00
N GLU A 80 -7.20 -25.56 18.52
CA GLU A 80 -7.14 -25.26 19.95
C GLU A 80 -8.40 -24.52 20.47
N GLY A 81 -9.36 -24.20 19.61
CA GLY A 81 -10.58 -23.48 19.98
C GLY A 81 -10.38 -22.00 20.33
N LYS A 82 -9.19 -21.44 20.04
CA LYS A 82 -8.87 -20.03 20.31
C LYS A 82 -9.51 -19.04 19.34
N ILE A 83 -9.74 -19.48 18.11
CA ILE A 83 -10.44 -18.72 17.09
C ILE A 83 -11.50 -19.61 16.41
N LYS A 84 -12.55 -18.97 15.89
CA LYS A 84 -13.57 -19.66 15.09
C LYS A 84 -12.99 -20.02 13.72
N LYS A 85 -13.44 -21.17 13.18
CA LYS A 85 -13.09 -21.53 11.79
C LYS A 85 -13.51 -20.43 10.84
N PRO A 86 -12.58 -19.83 10.09
CA PRO A 86 -12.92 -18.78 9.14
C PRO A 86 -13.76 -19.33 7.99
N LYS A 87 -14.60 -18.48 7.40
CA LYS A 87 -15.29 -18.82 6.15
C LYS A 87 -14.27 -18.93 5.02
N ALA A 88 -14.49 -19.84 4.10
CA ALA A 88 -13.71 -19.91 2.88
C ALA A 88 -13.84 -18.58 2.10
N LEU A 89 -12.70 -18.05 1.69
CA LEU A 89 -12.64 -16.84 0.88
C LEU A 89 -12.46 -17.25 -0.60
N PRO A 90 -13.07 -16.52 -1.55
CA PRO A 90 -12.87 -16.79 -2.96
C PRO A 90 -11.42 -16.55 -3.35
N GLU A 91 -10.93 -17.25 -4.34
CA GLU A 91 -9.65 -16.99 -4.97
C GLU A 91 -9.61 -15.57 -5.56
N ILE A 92 -8.41 -14.99 -5.67
CA ILE A 92 -8.21 -13.67 -6.26
C ILE A 92 -8.14 -13.85 -7.77
N GLY A 93 -9.14 -13.33 -8.49
CA GLY A 93 -9.15 -13.34 -9.94
C GLY A 93 -8.14 -12.36 -10.54
N GLU A 94 -7.78 -12.57 -11.81
CA GLU A 94 -6.85 -11.66 -12.51
C GLU A 94 -7.40 -10.23 -12.61
N GLU A 95 -8.72 -10.09 -12.70
CA GLU A 95 -9.43 -8.80 -12.73
C GLU A 95 -9.34 -8.02 -11.40
N GLU A 96 -9.04 -8.72 -10.31
CA GLU A 96 -8.86 -8.10 -8.99
C GLU A 96 -7.41 -7.60 -8.76
N LYS A 97 -6.46 -7.97 -9.64
CA LYS A 97 -5.05 -7.62 -9.54
C LYS A 97 -4.80 -6.30 -10.29
N PRO A 98 -4.64 -5.16 -9.60
CA PRO A 98 -4.54 -3.85 -10.25
C PRO A 98 -3.21 -3.60 -10.96
N PHE A 99 -2.19 -4.40 -10.70
CA PHE A 99 -0.83 -4.27 -11.27
C PHE A 99 -0.04 -5.56 -11.09
N GLU A 100 1.05 -5.70 -11.83
CA GLU A 100 2.01 -6.79 -11.65
C GLU A 100 2.84 -6.58 -10.39
N LEU A 101 3.08 -7.67 -9.67
CA LEU A 101 3.90 -7.67 -8.46
C LEU A 101 5.37 -7.99 -8.75
N PRO A 102 6.30 -7.41 -7.98
CA PRO A 102 7.67 -7.86 -7.96
C PRO A 102 7.79 -9.31 -7.47
N ALA A 103 8.91 -9.95 -7.77
CA ALA A 103 9.24 -11.25 -7.23
C ALA A 103 9.18 -11.22 -5.69
N GLY A 104 8.61 -12.24 -5.10
CA GLY A 104 8.47 -12.36 -3.64
C GLY A 104 7.24 -11.68 -3.03
N TRP A 105 6.48 -10.91 -3.81
CA TRP A 105 5.23 -10.31 -3.37
C TRP A 105 4.03 -11.18 -3.77
N GLU A 106 3.00 -11.14 -2.96
CA GLU A 106 1.75 -11.88 -3.19
C GLU A 106 0.53 -11.00 -2.91
N PHE A 107 -0.50 -11.14 -3.74
CA PHE A 107 -1.82 -10.64 -3.38
C PHE A 107 -2.49 -11.61 -2.41
N THR A 108 -3.09 -11.09 -1.36
CA THR A 108 -3.85 -11.90 -0.40
C THR A 108 -5.10 -11.17 0.05
N ARG A 109 -6.08 -11.91 0.52
CA ARG A 109 -7.25 -11.32 1.14
C ARG A 109 -6.97 -11.00 2.60
N VAL A 110 -7.40 -9.83 3.05
CA VAL A 110 -7.23 -9.39 4.46
C VAL A 110 -7.74 -10.46 5.43
N GLY A 111 -8.90 -11.08 5.12
CA GLY A 111 -9.45 -12.16 5.94
C GLY A 111 -8.55 -13.39 6.12
N SER A 112 -7.61 -13.60 5.19
CA SER A 112 -6.65 -14.71 5.28
C SER A 112 -5.57 -14.47 6.35
N ILE A 113 -5.20 -13.21 6.59
CA ILE A 113 -4.07 -12.84 7.46
C ILE A 113 -4.49 -12.32 8.84
N ILE A 114 -5.75 -12.01 9.05
CA ILE A 114 -6.27 -11.52 10.34
C ILE A 114 -6.93 -12.65 11.14
N ASN A 115 -6.82 -12.60 12.45
CA ASN A 115 -7.48 -13.52 13.36
C ASN A 115 -8.79 -12.95 13.93
N ARG A 116 -8.84 -11.63 14.11
CA ARG A 116 -9.99 -10.93 14.68
C ARG A 116 -10.07 -9.49 14.20
N ILE A 117 -11.27 -9.04 13.95
CA ILE A 117 -11.61 -7.62 13.79
C ILE A 117 -12.58 -7.26 14.90
N SER A 118 -12.32 -6.14 15.56
CA SER A 118 -13.25 -5.55 16.53
C SER A 118 -13.31 -4.04 16.31
N ASN A 119 -14.47 -3.45 16.53
CA ASN A 119 -14.60 -2.01 16.55
C ASN A 119 -13.81 -1.44 17.72
N GLY A 120 -13.16 -0.29 17.51
CA GLY A 120 -12.55 0.45 18.60
C GLY A 120 -13.59 0.83 19.63
N PHE A 121 -13.17 0.94 20.88
CA PHE A 121 -14.03 1.41 21.96
C PHE A 121 -14.34 2.90 21.70
N SER A 122 -15.60 3.22 21.41
CA SER A 122 -16.09 4.58 21.46
C SER A 122 -16.52 4.87 22.89
N GLY A 123 -15.61 5.43 23.68
CA GLY A 123 -15.93 5.95 25.00
C GLY A 123 -16.67 7.26 24.91
#